data_78e2306e880ca326b00321c5bb411270
#
_entry.id   78e2306e880ca326b00321c5bb411270
#
_cell.length_a   1.000
_cell.length_b   1.000
_cell.length_c   1.000
_cell.angle_alpha   90.00
_cell.angle_beta   90.00
_cell.angle_gamma   90.00
#
_symmetry.space_group_name_H-M   'P 1'
#
loop_
_entity.id
_entity.type
_entity.pdbx_description
1 polymer ?
#
loop_
_entity_poly.entity_id
_entity_poly.type
_entity_poly.pdbx_seq_one_letter_code
_entity_poly.pdbx_strand_id
1 'polypeptide(L)'
;DLDVTYTDGSLAISADVCNLDKKVAKGYKLEYTLYANELYSDENVKVENVLVSTAVDVVNPGQIQTTKAVLNVKAPRKWSAEFPYRYTLVAELKNAKGKVVETTSTIVGFRKVEIKDTPAEEDEFGLAGCYYYINGKTVKLKGVNRHESNPAVGHAITRDMMEKEVMLMKRANINHVRNSHYPDDPYWYFLCNKYGLYLEDEANIESHEYYYGAASLSHPVEWKKAHVARVMEMVHANINNPSIVIWSLGNEAGPGENFVAAYDALKQVDKSRPVQYERNNDIVDMGSNQYPSIGWTRGAVKGDYDIKYPFHISEYAHSMGNACGNLVDYWEAIESTNFFCGGAIWDWVDQSMYNYDKKTGKRYLAYGGDFGDTPNDGQFVMNGIVFGDLEPKPQYYEVKKVYQHIGVKAVDVR
;
A
#
# COMPACT_ATOMS: atom_id res chain seq x y z
N ASP A 1 -2.62 8.75 14.23
CA ASP A 1 -4.03 9.02 13.93
C ASP A 1 -4.36 10.50 14.14
N LEU A 2 -5.50 10.95 13.63
CA LEU A 2 -6.04 12.29 13.84
C LEU A 2 -7.34 12.19 14.66
N ASP A 3 -7.67 13.27 15.37
CA ASP A 3 -8.96 13.38 16.06
C ASP A 3 -10.16 13.43 15.09
N VAL A 4 -11.36 13.49 15.63
CA VAL A 4 -12.60 13.53 14.82
C VAL A 4 -12.77 14.83 14.03
N THR A 5 -12.04 15.88 14.37
CA THR A 5 -12.03 17.16 13.64
C THR A 5 -10.86 17.27 12.67
N TYR A 6 -10.03 16.25 12.58
CA TYR A 6 -8.80 16.20 11.77
C TYR A 6 -7.82 17.33 12.11
N THR A 7 -7.82 17.82 13.34
CA THR A 7 -7.01 18.97 13.78
C THR A 7 -5.78 18.50 14.56
N ASP A 8 -5.98 17.73 15.62
CA ASP A 8 -4.92 17.25 16.50
C ASP A 8 -4.54 15.80 16.21
N GLY A 9 -3.28 15.47 16.44
CA GLY A 9 -2.74 14.14 16.20
C GLY A 9 -2.42 13.39 17.48
N SER A 10 -2.58 12.07 17.43
CA SER A 10 -2.19 11.13 18.48
C SER A 10 -1.33 10.02 17.88
N LEU A 11 -0.17 9.77 18.46
CA LEU A 11 0.74 8.69 18.10
C LEU A 11 0.77 7.67 19.25
N ALA A 12 0.07 6.57 19.09
CA ALA A 12 0.15 5.43 20.00
C ALA A 12 1.40 4.61 19.66
N ILE A 13 2.22 4.34 20.67
CA ILE A 13 3.49 3.65 20.55
C ILE A 13 3.43 2.37 21.37
N SER A 14 3.84 1.26 20.77
CA SER A 14 4.12 -0.01 21.44
C SER A 14 5.57 -0.39 21.17
N ALA A 15 6.34 -0.68 22.20
CA ALA A 15 7.75 -1.04 22.05
C ALA A 15 8.12 -2.21 22.95
N ASP A 16 8.82 -3.17 22.36
CA ASP A 16 9.33 -4.36 23.06
C ASP A 16 10.77 -4.10 23.51
N VAL A 17 11.01 -4.26 24.79
CA VAL A 17 12.36 -4.21 25.39
C VAL A 17 12.77 -5.62 25.77
N CYS A 18 13.80 -6.13 25.08
CA CYS A 18 14.37 -7.46 25.33
C CYS A 18 15.64 -7.34 26.17
N ASN A 19 15.74 -8.13 27.24
CA ASN A 19 16.97 -8.23 28.03
C ASN A 19 17.85 -9.37 27.51
N LEU A 20 18.86 -9.03 26.74
CA LEU A 20 19.86 -9.98 26.20
C LEU A 20 21.06 -10.19 27.15
N ASP A 21 21.14 -9.45 28.27
CA ASP A 21 22.20 -9.64 29.25
C ASP A 21 21.92 -10.85 30.18
N LYS A 22 22.93 -11.29 30.88
CA LYS A 22 22.86 -12.34 31.94
C LYS A 22 22.35 -11.82 33.27
N LYS A 23 22.21 -10.50 33.42
CA LYS A 23 21.76 -9.83 34.64
C LYS A 23 20.36 -9.25 34.46
N VAL A 24 19.64 -9.16 35.57
CA VAL A 24 18.32 -8.51 35.58
C VAL A 24 18.46 -7.02 35.25
N ALA A 25 17.71 -6.54 34.31
CA ALA A 25 17.60 -5.11 33.99
C ALA A 25 16.60 -4.43 34.92
N LYS A 26 17.02 -3.33 35.58
CA LYS A 26 16.18 -2.54 36.51
C LYS A 26 16.38 -1.06 36.33
N GLY A 27 15.28 -0.29 36.47
CA GLY A 27 15.31 1.18 36.48
C GLY A 27 15.61 1.79 35.11
N TYR A 28 15.33 1.07 34.06
CA TYR A 28 15.38 1.57 32.67
C TYR A 28 14.15 2.39 32.36
N LYS A 29 14.26 3.27 31.36
CA LYS A 29 13.12 3.97 30.76
C LYS A 29 13.32 4.14 29.27
N LEU A 30 12.22 4.11 28.52
CA LEU A 30 12.17 4.57 27.13
C LEU A 30 11.72 6.03 27.10
N GLU A 31 12.44 6.84 26.34
CA GLU A 31 12.11 8.25 26.11
C GLU A 31 11.92 8.47 24.60
N TYR A 32 10.80 9.07 24.24
CA TYR A 32 10.41 9.27 22.84
C TYR A 32 10.45 10.76 22.50
N THR A 33 11.15 11.10 21.42
CA THR A 33 11.24 12.45 20.87
C THR A 33 10.77 12.42 19.42
N LEU A 34 10.01 13.43 19.01
CA LEU A 34 9.50 13.55 17.66
C LEU A 34 10.21 14.68 16.90
N TYR A 35 10.58 14.41 15.66
CA TYR A 35 11.17 15.39 14.74
C TYR A 35 10.29 15.50 13.51
N ALA A 36 9.95 16.73 13.08
CA ALA A 36 9.23 16.99 11.85
C ALA A 36 10.22 17.04 10.66
N ASN A 37 9.98 16.24 9.65
CA ASN A 37 10.79 16.28 8.42
C ASN A 37 10.32 17.42 7.50
N GLU A 38 11.25 18.03 6.77
CA GLU A 38 10.90 18.92 5.68
C GLU A 38 10.31 18.12 4.49
N LEU A 39 9.41 18.75 3.75
CA LEU A 39 8.71 18.08 2.63
C LEU A 39 9.72 17.61 1.58
N TYR A 40 9.62 16.36 1.18
CA TYR A 40 10.52 15.65 0.24
C TYR A 40 12.00 15.57 0.68
N SER A 41 12.33 16.01 1.89
CA SER A 41 13.70 16.00 2.44
C SER A 41 13.80 15.06 3.64
N ASP A 42 15.02 14.67 3.97
CA ASP A 42 15.32 13.90 5.19
C ASP A 42 15.84 14.84 6.31
N GLU A 43 15.98 16.12 6.04
CA GLU A 43 16.22 17.14 7.06
C GLU A 43 15.03 17.23 8.01
N ASN A 44 15.31 17.37 9.31
CA ASN A 44 14.26 17.37 10.31
C ASN A 44 14.56 18.37 11.44
N VAL A 45 13.48 18.79 12.10
CA VAL A 45 13.53 19.73 13.23
C VAL A 45 12.75 19.13 14.39
N LYS A 46 13.31 19.19 15.59
CA LYS A 46 12.66 18.70 16.80
C LYS A 46 11.32 19.40 17.03
N VAL A 47 10.30 18.62 17.30
CA VAL A 47 8.98 19.14 17.68
C VAL A 47 9.03 19.52 19.16
N GLU A 48 8.82 20.80 19.44
CA GLU A 48 8.87 21.31 20.80
C GLU A 48 7.69 20.81 21.64
N ASN A 49 7.95 20.62 22.95
CA ASN A 49 6.94 20.20 23.93
C ASN A 49 6.27 18.84 23.63
N VAL A 50 6.89 18.00 22.80
CA VAL A 50 6.45 16.64 22.49
C VAL A 50 7.53 15.66 22.95
N LEU A 51 7.40 15.23 24.20
CA LEU A 51 8.28 14.25 24.84
C LEU A 51 7.43 13.34 25.72
N VAL A 52 7.61 12.04 25.59
CA VAL A 52 7.00 11.04 26.49
C VAL A 52 8.07 10.09 26.99
N SER A 53 7.98 9.75 28.28
CA SER A 53 8.86 8.77 28.91
C SER A 53 8.04 7.67 29.59
N THR A 54 8.39 6.42 29.31
CA THR A 54 7.75 5.22 29.87
C THR A 54 8.76 4.42 30.67
N ALA A 55 8.44 4.05 31.91
CA ALA A 55 9.26 3.16 32.71
C ALA A 55 9.31 1.76 32.08
N VAL A 56 10.47 1.15 32.14
CA VAL A 56 10.66 -0.26 31.86
C VAL A 56 10.78 -0.98 33.19
N ASP A 57 9.87 -1.92 33.45
CA ASP A 57 9.87 -2.70 34.70
C ASP A 57 11.11 -3.60 34.79
N VAL A 58 11.15 -4.44 35.81
CA VAL A 58 12.21 -5.41 35.95
C VAL A 58 12.13 -6.48 34.88
N VAL A 59 13.11 -6.53 33.97
CA VAL A 59 13.18 -7.51 32.86
C VAL A 59 14.29 -8.53 33.18
N ASN A 60 13.89 -9.79 33.35
CA ASN A 60 14.84 -10.87 33.58
C ASN A 60 15.60 -11.24 32.29
N PRO A 61 16.78 -11.89 32.40
CA PRO A 61 17.50 -12.38 31.23
C PRO A 61 16.63 -13.20 30.28
N GLY A 62 16.70 -12.89 29.00
CA GLY A 62 15.92 -13.56 27.94
C GLY A 62 14.42 -13.22 27.90
N GLN A 63 13.95 -12.34 28.76
CA GLN A 63 12.55 -11.88 28.73
C GLN A 63 12.37 -10.61 27.92
N ILE A 64 11.15 -10.46 27.41
CA ILE A 64 10.68 -9.27 26.68
C ILE A 64 9.60 -8.60 27.52
N GLN A 65 9.65 -7.28 27.60
CA GLN A 65 8.58 -6.45 28.13
C GLN A 65 8.08 -5.50 27.08
N THR A 66 6.79 -5.56 26.79
CA THR A 66 6.09 -4.58 25.96
C THR A 66 5.74 -3.35 26.80
N THR A 67 6.14 -2.18 26.33
CA THR A 67 5.75 -0.88 26.90
C THR A 67 4.79 -0.16 25.96
N LYS A 68 3.96 0.72 26.52
CA LYS A 68 3.03 1.54 25.74
C LYS A 68 3.17 3.01 26.13
N ALA A 69 3.08 3.87 25.12
CA ALA A 69 3.08 5.32 25.28
C ALA A 69 2.15 5.99 24.27
N VAL A 70 1.75 7.23 24.53
CA VAL A 70 0.99 8.05 23.60
C VAL A 70 1.61 9.44 23.56
N LEU A 71 1.94 9.90 22.35
CA LEU A 71 2.30 11.30 22.09
C LEU A 71 1.13 12.03 21.46
N ASN A 72 0.74 13.17 22.06
CA ASN A 72 -0.26 14.06 21.47
C ASN A 72 0.44 15.24 20.81
N VAL A 73 0.10 15.52 19.56
CA VAL A 73 0.71 16.58 18.77
C VAL A 73 -0.38 17.55 18.32
N LYS A 74 -0.23 18.81 18.66
CA LYS A 74 -1.15 19.87 18.27
C LYS A 74 -0.92 20.24 16.81
N ALA A 75 -2.01 20.26 16.02
CA ALA A 75 -2.05 20.65 14.62
C ALA A 75 -0.87 20.10 13.79
N PRO A 76 -0.62 18.75 13.78
CA PRO A 76 0.48 18.20 13.00
C PRO A 76 0.26 18.43 11.50
N ARG A 77 1.35 18.59 10.76
CA ARG A 77 1.28 18.52 9.30
C ARG A 77 0.84 17.11 8.91
N LYS A 78 -0.24 17.02 8.16
CA LYS A 78 -0.84 15.74 7.78
C LYS A 78 -0.08 15.09 6.64
N TRP A 79 -0.01 13.77 6.64
CA TRP A 79 0.50 13.01 5.52
C TRP A 79 -0.62 12.72 4.51
N SER A 80 -0.39 13.01 3.24
CA SER A 80 -1.19 12.56 2.09
C SER A 80 -0.27 12.36 0.88
N ALA A 81 -0.79 11.80 -0.22
CA ALA A 81 0.00 11.65 -1.45
C ALA A 81 0.40 13.00 -2.08
N GLU A 82 -0.36 14.07 -1.84
CA GLU A 82 -0.08 15.43 -2.30
C GLU A 82 0.91 16.16 -1.38
N PHE A 83 0.79 15.94 -0.08
CA PHE A 83 1.60 16.56 0.97
C PHE A 83 2.14 15.49 1.93
N PRO A 84 3.19 14.74 1.53
CA PRO A 84 3.70 13.63 2.31
C PRO A 84 4.59 14.09 3.48
N TYR A 85 4.02 14.84 4.42
CA TYR A 85 4.72 15.28 5.63
C TYR A 85 4.98 14.10 6.56
N ARG A 86 6.25 13.85 6.81
CA ARG A 86 6.73 12.79 7.69
C ARG A 86 7.24 13.35 8.99
N TYR A 87 7.31 12.46 9.96
CA TYR A 87 8.00 12.69 11.23
C TYR A 87 8.96 11.53 11.47
N THR A 88 10.05 11.81 12.19
CA THR A 88 10.96 10.81 12.70
C THR A 88 10.73 10.69 14.20
N LEU A 89 10.26 9.53 14.65
CA LEU A 89 10.17 9.18 16.05
C LEU A 89 11.49 8.55 16.46
N VAL A 90 12.15 9.15 17.46
CA VAL A 90 13.36 8.63 18.06
C VAL A 90 13.02 8.06 19.43
N ALA A 91 13.40 6.81 19.69
CA ALA A 91 13.27 6.14 20.97
C ALA A 91 14.66 5.90 21.57
N GLU A 92 14.89 6.42 22.78
CA GLU A 92 16.12 6.24 23.54
C GLU A 92 15.86 5.37 24.76
N LEU A 93 16.53 4.23 24.86
CA LEU A 93 16.56 3.41 26.07
C LEU A 93 17.61 3.97 27.01
N LYS A 94 17.18 4.45 28.17
CA LYS A 94 18.06 5.03 29.22
C LYS A 94 18.14 4.11 30.43
N ASN A 95 19.34 3.89 30.92
CA ASN A 95 19.55 3.12 32.16
C ASN A 95 19.18 3.91 33.42
N ALA A 96 19.26 3.29 34.59
CA ALA A 96 18.94 3.89 35.90
C ALA A 96 19.73 5.17 36.21
N LYS A 97 20.88 5.40 35.55
CA LYS A 97 21.70 6.62 35.71
C LYS A 97 21.36 7.70 34.68
N GLY A 98 20.34 7.47 33.83
CA GLY A 98 19.93 8.39 32.77
C GLY A 98 20.83 8.36 31.53
N LYS A 99 21.80 7.45 31.46
CA LYS A 99 22.65 7.29 30.28
C LYS A 99 21.90 6.53 29.19
N VAL A 100 21.90 7.04 27.95
CA VAL A 100 21.40 6.35 26.76
C VAL A 100 22.27 5.12 26.52
N VAL A 101 21.63 3.97 26.38
CA VAL A 101 22.27 2.67 26.11
C VAL A 101 21.93 2.13 24.73
N GLU A 102 20.79 2.55 24.19
CA GLU A 102 20.34 2.20 22.85
C GLU A 102 19.47 3.31 22.27
N THR A 103 19.53 3.52 20.96
CA THR A 103 18.70 4.48 20.23
C THR A 103 18.20 3.81 18.96
N THR A 104 16.90 3.93 18.72
CA THR A 104 16.28 3.51 17.46
C THR A 104 15.38 4.61 16.95
N SER A 105 15.05 4.57 15.64
CA SER A 105 14.13 5.52 15.04
C SER A 105 13.24 4.87 14.01
N THR A 106 12.07 5.45 13.82
CA THR A 106 11.14 5.05 12.75
C THR A 106 10.46 6.28 12.15
N ILE A 107 10.10 6.18 10.88
CA ILE A 107 9.30 7.20 10.19
C ILE A 107 7.83 6.98 10.55
N VAL A 108 7.13 8.08 10.82
CA VAL A 108 5.69 8.09 11.07
C VAL A 108 5.04 9.26 10.33
N GLY A 109 3.72 9.20 10.16
CA GLY A 109 2.93 10.28 9.59
C GLY A 109 1.56 10.37 10.26
N PHE A 110 1.05 11.59 10.41
CA PHE A 110 -0.29 11.81 10.96
C PHE A 110 -1.30 11.82 9.84
N ARG A 111 -2.16 10.85 9.82
CA ARG A 111 -3.29 10.72 8.88
C ARG A 111 -4.40 9.88 9.51
N LYS A 112 -5.58 9.99 8.94
CA LYS A 112 -6.73 9.16 9.29
C LYS A 112 -7.32 8.56 8.03
N VAL A 113 -7.49 7.24 8.02
CA VAL A 113 -8.18 6.50 6.97
C VAL A 113 -9.50 5.99 7.55
N GLU A 114 -10.60 6.20 6.84
CA GLU A 114 -11.92 5.86 7.33
C GLU A 114 -12.82 5.36 6.21
N ILE A 115 -13.72 4.46 6.58
CA ILE A 115 -14.90 4.13 5.79
C ILE A 115 -16.11 4.65 6.58
N LYS A 116 -16.94 5.47 5.94
CA LYS A 116 -18.07 6.13 6.61
C LYS A 116 -19.34 6.06 5.78
N ASP A 117 -20.44 5.80 6.46
CA ASP A 117 -21.77 6.08 5.90
C ASP A 117 -21.94 7.60 5.76
N THR A 118 -22.24 8.04 4.56
CA THR A 118 -22.30 9.44 4.18
C THR A 118 -23.71 9.74 3.67
N PRO A 119 -24.44 10.68 4.30
CA PRO A 119 -25.74 11.11 3.81
C PRO A 119 -25.61 11.94 2.52
N ALA A 120 -26.65 12.00 1.71
CA ALA A 120 -26.62 12.65 0.41
C ALA A 120 -26.25 14.15 0.47
N GLU A 121 -26.64 14.83 1.54
CA GLU A 121 -26.35 16.26 1.76
C GLU A 121 -24.88 16.56 2.08
N GLU A 122 -24.10 15.53 2.47
CA GLU A 122 -22.67 15.64 2.75
C GLU A 122 -21.79 15.18 1.56
N ASP A 123 -22.40 14.57 0.53
CA ASP A 123 -21.70 14.09 -0.65
C ASP A 123 -21.74 15.12 -1.80
N GLU A 124 -20.61 15.32 -2.46
CA GLU A 124 -20.49 16.30 -3.56
C GLU A 124 -21.35 15.96 -4.79
N PHE A 125 -21.73 14.69 -4.96
CA PHE A 125 -22.63 14.22 -6.01
C PHE A 125 -24.09 14.11 -5.57
N GLY A 126 -24.37 14.42 -4.29
CA GLY A 126 -25.71 14.31 -3.72
C GLY A 126 -26.21 12.86 -3.56
N LEU A 127 -25.31 11.90 -3.39
CA LEU A 127 -25.60 10.48 -3.28
C LEU A 127 -25.26 9.97 -1.87
N ALA A 128 -26.21 9.34 -1.20
CA ALA A 128 -25.94 8.63 0.05
C ALA A 128 -25.19 7.32 -0.23
N GLY A 129 -24.19 7.01 0.60
CA GLY A 129 -23.42 5.77 0.43
C GLY A 129 -22.37 5.57 1.52
N CYS A 130 -21.69 4.45 1.44
CA CYS A 130 -20.55 4.14 2.28
C CYS A 130 -19.27 4.42 1.49
N TYR A 131 -18.48 5.39 1.93
CA TYR A 131 -17.35 5.91 1.15
C TYR A 131 -16.03 5.85 1.90
N TYR A 132 -14.94 5.84 1.12
CA TYR A 132 -13.56 5.80 1.61
C TYR A 132 -12.97 7.21 1.73
N TYR A 133 -12.41 7.51 2.90
CA TYR A 133 -11.88 8.83 3.24
C TYR A 133 -10.43 8.75 3.69
N ILE A 134 -9.63 9.75 3.31
CA ILE A 134 -8.32 10.04 3.89
C ILE A 134 -8.33 11.50 4.39
N ASN A 135 -8.02 11.69 5.69
CA ASN A 135 -8.02 13.01 6.34
C ASN A 135 -9.35 13.76 6.17
N GLY A 136 -10.47 13.05 6.21
CA GLY A 136 -11.81 13.61 6.10
C GLY A 136 -12.26 13.99 4.69
N LYS A 137 -11.53 13.58 3.66
CA LYS A 137 -11.89 13.80 2.25
C LYS A 137 -11.96 12.48 1.50
N THR A 138 -12.93 12.34 0.62
CA THR A 138 -12.95 11.27 -0.36
C THR A 138 -11.75 11.38 -1.30
N VAL A 139 -11.19 10.26 -1.71
CA VAL A 139 -10.01 10.22 -2.57
C VAL A 139 -10.23 9.29 -3.75
N LYS A 140 -9.53 9.59 -4.86
CA LYS A 140 -9.44 8.68 -6.01
C LYS A 140 -8.03 8.08 -6.06
N LEU A 141 -7.96 6.76 -5.89
CA LEU A 141 -6.75 5.96 -5.96
C LEU A 141 -6.45 5.66 -7.44
N LYS A 142 -5.60 6.49 -8.06
CA LYS A 142 -5.16 6.40 -9.46
C LYS A 142 -3.94 5.49 -9.51
N GLY A 143 -4.17 4.19 -9.59
CA GLY A 143 -3.21 3.16 -9.24
C GLY A 143 -2.64 2.34 -10.37
N VAL A 144 -1.55 1.66 -10.03
CA VAL A 144 -0.93 0.57 -10.78
C VAL A 144 -0.59 -0.58 -9.83
N ASN A 145 -0.58 -1.80 -10.36
CA ASN A 145 0.02 -2.95 -9.69
C ASN A 145 1.51 -2.95 -9.96
N ARG A 146 2.33 -3.29 -8.98
CA ARG A 146 3.78 -3.29 -9.09
C ARG A 146 4.38 -4.62 -8.67
N HIS A 147 5.12 -5.23 -9.58
CA HIS A 147 6.08 -6.28 -9.25
C HIS A 147 7.48 -5.69 -9.06
N GLU A 148 8.26 -6.24 -8.14
CA GLU A 148 9.69 -5.97 -8.07
C GLU A 148 10.38 -6.66 -9.24
N SER A 149 10.76 -5.89 -10.26
CA SER A 149 11.38 -6.44 -11.47
C SER A 149 12.46 -5.53 -12.02
N ASN A 150 13.60 -6.14 -12.36
CA ASN A 150 14.74 -5.48 -12.99
C ASN A 150 15.28 -6.41 -14.07
N PRO A 151 15.41 -5.97 -15.32
CA PRO A 151 15.78 -6.85 -16.43
C PRO A 151 17.19 -7.41 -16.34
N ALA A 152 18.06 -6.82 -15.52
CA ALA A 152 19.43 -7.30 -15.33
C ALA A 152 19.56 -8.35 -14.22
N VAL A 153 18.71 -8.29 -13.19
CA VAL A 153 18.90 -9.05 -11.94
C VAL A 153 17.62 -9.70 -11.40
N GLY A 154 16.52 -9.66 -12.16
CA GLY A 154 15.23 -10.25 -11.78
C GLY A 154 14.60 -9.52 -10.60
N HIS A 155 14.20 -10.25 -9.56
CA HIS A 155 13.58 -9.70 -8.35
C HIS A 155 14.56 -9.01 -7.37
N ALA A 156 15.87 -9.02 -7.63
CA ALA A 156 16.87 -8.31 -6.84
C ALA A 156 16.92 -6.82 -7.26
N ILE A 157 15.84 -6.12 -7.04
CA ILE A 157 15.69 -4.72 -7.45
C ILE A 157 16.69 -3.80 -6.75
N THR A 158 17.13 -2.74 -7.43
CA THR A 158 18.09 -1.77 -6.91
C THR A 158 17.38 -0.49 -6.43
N ARG A 159 18.02 0.22 -5.50
CA ARG A 159 17.51 1.51 -5.00
C ARG A 159 17.33 2.53 -6.12
N ASP A 160 18.31 2.66 -7.00
CA ASP A 160 18.26 3.59 -8.14
C ASP A 160 17.06 3.31 -9.05
N MET A 161 16.72 2.03 -9.24
CA MET A 161 15.55 1.65 -10.02
C MET A 161 14.26 2.04 -9.32
N MET A 162 14.11 1.73 -8.02
CA MET A 162 12.93 2.12 -7.23
C MET A 162 12.74 3.65 -7.21
N GLU A 163 13.82 4.43 -7.10
CA GLU A 163 13.75 5.90 -7.18
C GLU A 163 13.24 6.38 -8.55
N LYS A 164 13.72 5.77 -9.62
CA LYS A 164 13.26 6.07 -10.98
C LYS A 164 11.80 5.71 -11.18
N GLU A 165 11.34 4.56 -10.65
CA GLU A 165 9.94 4.14 -10.69
C GLU A 165 9.02 5.17 -10.03
N VAL A 166 9.32 5.56 -8.80
CA VAL A 166 8.51 6.56 -8.06
C VAL A 166 8.41 7.88 -8.84
N MET A 167 9.52 8.36 -9.39
CA MET A 167 9.52 9.60 -10.18
C MET A 167 8.69 9.48 -11.46
N LEU A 168 8.75 8.35 -12.15
CA LEU A 168 7.93 8.10 -13.33
C LEU A 168 6.43 8.00 -12.97
N MET A 169 6.10 7.30 -11.89
CA MET A 169 4.71 7.19 -11.40
C MET A 169 4.14 8.58 -11.09
N LYS A 170 4.86 9.41 -10.33
CA LYS A 170 4.43 10.78 -10.03
C LYS A 170 4.23 11.63 -11.29
N ARG A 171 5.11 11.49 -12.30
CA ARG A 171 4.99 12.17 -13.60
C ARG A 171 3.80 11.70 -14.44
N ALA A 172 3.30 10.49 -14.18
CA ALA A 172 2.10 9.91 -14.81
C ALA A 172 0.81 10.19 -14.04
N ASN A 173 0.83 11.05 -13.02
CA ASN A 173 -0.30 11.33 -12.12
C ASN A 173 -0.78 10.09 -11.32
N ILE A 174 0.04 9.07 -11.20
CA ILE A 174 -0.22 7.92 -10.35
C ILE A 174 -0.01 8.35 -8.90
N ASN A 175 -0.99 8.06 -8.04
CA ASN A 175 -0.95 8.36 -6.61
C ASN A 175 -1.13 7.10 -5.73
N HIS A 176 -1.31 5.94 -6.34
CA HIS A 176 -1.58 4.68 -5.66
C HIS A 176 -0.80 3.53 -6.28
N VAL A 177 -0.35 2.60 -5.45
CA VAL A 177 0.32 1.36 -5.88
C VAL A 177 -0.19 0.19 -5.04
N ARG A 178 -0.57 -0.90 -5.69
CA ARG A 178 -0.75 -2.19 -5.05
C ARG A 178 0.55 -2.98 -5.20
N ASN A 179 1.13 -3.39 -4.06
CA ASN A 179 2.32 -4.24 -4.03
C ASN A 179 1.92 -5.67 -4.40
N SER A 180 1.91 -5.96 -5.67
CA SER A 180 1.47 -7.26 -6.20
C SER A 180 2.64 -8.22 -6.27
N HIS A 181 2.60 -9.40 -5.69
CA HIS A 181 1.60 -9.95 -4.76
C HIS A 181 2.33 -10.38 -3.48
N TYR A 182 3.09 -9.48 -2.90
CA TYR A 182 3.97 -9.72 -1.74
C TYR A 182 4.45 -8.36 -1.16
N PRO A 183 4.87 -8.33 0.12
CA PRO A 183 5.56 -7.17 0.66
C PRO A 183 6.86 -6.87 -0.09
N ASP A 184 7.07 -5.62 -0.44
CA ASP A 184 8.22 -5.14 -1.21
C ASP A 184 9.46 -4.86 -0.34
N ASP A 185 10.58 -4.49 -0.97
CA ASP A 185 11.80 -4.02 -0.28
C ASP A 185 11.49 -2.85 0.66
N PRO A 186 12.04 -2.80 1.88
CA PRO A 186 11.82 -1.71 2.84
C PRO A 186 12.11 -0.31 2.28
N TYR A 187 13.02 -0.19 1.31
CA TYR A 187 13.31 1.09 0.67
C TYR A 187 12.14 1.60 -0.21
N TRP A 188 11.35 0.71 -0.78
CA TRP A 188 10.12 1.06 -1.50
C TRP A 188 9.14 1.82 -0.61
N TYR A 189 8.86 1.31 0.59
CA TYR A 189 7.98 2.00 1.56
C TYR A 189 8.54 3.36 1.97
N PHE A 190 9.87 3.45 2.18
CA PHE A 190 10.52 4.72 2.46
C PHE A 190 10.27 5.75 1.35
N LEU A 191 10.41 5.35 0.08
CA LEU A 191 10.17 6.22 -1.07
C LEU A 191 8.69 6.63 -1.17
N CYS A 192 7.75 5.70 -0.97
CA CYS A 192 6.33 5.99 -0.96
C CYS A 192 5.93 6.94 0.18
N ASN A 193 6.52 6.76 1.37
CA ASN A 193 6.35 7.69 2.48
C ASN A 193 6.86 9.09 2.13
N LYS A 194 8.01 9.18 1.43
CA LYS A 194 8.72 10.42 1.13
C LYS A 194 8.08 11.21 -0.01
N TYR A 195 7.70 10.54 -1.08
CA TYR A 195 7.20 11.17 -2.30
C TYR A 195 5.69 11.17 -2.45
N GLY A 196 4.99 10.47 -1.55
CA GLY A 196 3.53 10.45 -1.50
C GLY A 196 2.92 9.52 -2.55
N LEU A 197 2.96 8.22 -2.28
CA LEU A 197 2.15 7.22 -2.95
C LEU A 197 1.32 6.49 -1.89
N TYR A 198 0.02 6.39 -2.10
CA TYR A 198 -0.84 5.52 -1.30
C TYR A 198 -0.54 4.07 -1.62
N LEU A 199 -0.23 3.26 -0.62
CA LEU A 199 0.05 1.85 -0.79
C LEU A 199 -1.13 0.98 -0.35
N GLU A 200 -1.39 -0.02 -1.16
CA GLU A 200 -2.08 -1.24 -0.80
C GLU A 200 -1.01 -2.32 -0.64
N ASP A 201 -0.72 -2.67 0.62
CA ASP A 201 0.29 -3.66 0.94
C ASP A 201 -0.32 -5.04 1.01
N GLU A 202 0.24 -6.00 0.29
CA GLU A 202 -0.37 -7.31 0.08
C GLU A 202 0.46 -8.44 0.66
N ALA A 203 -0.23 -9.34 1.37
CA ALA A 203 0.39 -10.55 1.88
C ALA A 203 0.70 -11.53 0.74
N ASN A 204 1.84 -12.20 0.81
CA ASN A 204 2.29 -13.15 -0.21
C ASN A 204 1.51 -14.48 -0.19
N ILE A 205 0.21 -14.38 -0.41
CA ILE A 205 -0.71 -15.51 -0.52
C ILE A 205 -1.32 -15.51 -1.92
N GLU A 206 -0.89 -16.44 -2.74
CA GLU A 206 -1.46 -16.71 -4.04
C GLU A 206 -1.42 -18.23 -4.31
N SER A 207 -2.51 -18.77 -4.83
CA SER A 207 -2.58 -20.17 -5.19
C SER A 207 -3.22 -20.39 -6.57
N HIS A 208 -3.43 -19.37 -7.31
CA HIS A 208 -4.06 -19.20 -8.64
C HIS A 208 -4.66 -20.49 -9.26
N GLU A 209 -3.84 -21.53 -9.51
CA GLU A 209 -4.29 -22.83 -10.03
C GLU A 209 -5.34 -23.52 -9.14
N TYR A 210 -5.32 -23.25 -7.82
CA TYR A 210 -6.24 -23.83 -6.83
C TYR A 210 -7.21 -22.81 -6.23
N TYR A 211 -7.37 -21.66 -6.85
CA TYR A 211 -8.13 -20.56 -6.23
C TYR A 211 -9.64 -20.71 -6.34
N TYR A 212 -10.14 -21.63 -7.16
CA TYR A 212 -11.56 -21.85 -7.33
C TYR A 212 -12.02 -23.13 -6.60
N GLY A 213 -13.09 -22.96 -5.79
CA GLY A 213 -13.80 -24.06 -5.18
C GLY A 213 -13.02 -24.86 -4.11
N ALA A 214 -13.35 -26.12 -4.00
CA ALA A 214 -12.91 -26.98 -2.91
C ALA A 214 -11.40 -27.33 -2.92
N ALA A 215 -10.72 -27.15 -4.04
CA ALA A 215 -9.27 -27.39 -4.16
C ALA A 215 -8.42 -26.26 -3.59
N SER A 216 -9.03 -25.10 -3.32
CA SER A 216 -8.30 -23.95 -2.78
C SER A 216 -7.67 -24.24 -1.42
N LEU A 217 -6.40 -23.84 -1.26
CA LEU A 217 -5.65 -23.95 0.00
C LEU A 217 -6.22 -23.05 1.11
N SER A 218 -7.17 -22.17 0.78
CA SER A 218 -7.86 -21.32 1.76
C SER A 218 -8.87 -22.08 2.65
N HIS A 219 -9.26 -23.30 2.28
CA HIS A 219 -10.21 -24.12 3.05
C HIS A 219 -9.56 -25.06 4.07
N PRO A 220 -8.49 -25.86 3.74
CA PRO A 220 -7.95 -26.82 4.67
C PRO A 220 -7.34 -26.14 5.91
N VAL A 221 -7.73 -26.64 7.09
CA VAL A 221 -7.29 -26.08 8.39
C VAL A 221 -5.78 -26.15 8.60
N GLU A 222 -5.11 -27.06 7.94
CA GLU A 222 -3.65 -27.24 7.98
C GLU A 222 -2.91 -26.01 7.45
N TRP A 223 -3.50 -25.27 6.51
CA TRP A 223 -2.96 -24.05 5.92
C TRP A 223 -3.32 -22.77 6.69
N LYS A 224 -4.20 -22.86 7.69
CA LYS A 224 -4.66 -21.71 8.48
C LYS A 224 -3.50 -20.92 9.10
N LYS A 225 -2.55 -21.63 9.72
CA LYS A 225 -1.38 -20.99 10.34
C LYS A 225 -0.53 -20.23 9.32
N ALA A 226 -0.36 -20.78 8.12
CA ALA A 226 0.42 -20.15 7.06
C ALA A 226 -0.26 -18.87 6.55
N HIS A 227 -1.58 -18.88 6.32
CA HIS A 227 -2.34 -17.69 5.93
C HIS A 227 -2.22 -16.58 6.99
N VAL A 228 -2.51 -16.92 8.25
CA VAL A 228 -2.41 -15.94 9.35
C VAL A 228 -0.98 -15.41 9.50
N ALA A 229 0.04 -16.28 9.44
CA ALA A 229 1.43 -15.88 9.62
C ALA A 229 1.86 -14.87 8.52
N ARG A 230 1.59 -15.14 7.24
CA ARG A 230 1.97 -14.27 6.12
C ARG A 230 1.34 -12.87 6.24
N VAL A 231 0.05 -12.82 6.59
CA VAL A 231 -0.64 -11.53 6.82
C VAL A 231 -0.04 -10.80 8.02
N MET A 232 0.19 -11.49 9.13
CA MET A 232 0.72 -10.88 10.35
C MET A 232 2.17 -10.45 10.23
N GLU A 233 3.02 -11.18 9.51
CA GLU A 233 4.40 -10.81 9.21
C GLU A 233 4.45 -9.53 8.39
N MET A 234 3.63 -9.39 7.34
CA MET A 234 3.47 -8.16 6.58
C MET A 234 3.06 -6.99 7.49
N VAL A 235 2.00 -7.16 8.27
CA VAL A 235 1.49 -6.09 9.14
C VAL A 235 2.54 -5.67 10.17
N HIS A 236 3.19 -6.60 10.85
CA HIS A 236 4.22 -6.27 11.85
C HIS A 236 5.45 -5.59 11.25
N ALA A 237 5.87 -5.99 10.05
CA ALA A 237 6.99 -5.36 9.36
C ALA A 237 6.66 -3.91 8.94
N ASN A 238 5.43 -3.65 8.48
CA ASN A 238 5.11 -2.47 7.70
C ASN A 238 4.14 -1.49 8.37
N ILE A 239 3.59 -1.81 9.54
CA ILE A 239 2.55 -1.02 10.24
C ILE A 239 2.91 0.46 10.46
N ASN A 240 4.20 0.78 10.59
CA ASN A 240 4.68 2.14 10.84
C ASN A 240 4.66 3.05 9.61
N ASN A 241 4.47 2.49 8.39
CA ASN A 241 4.50 3.26 7.16
C ASN A 241 3.20 4.05 6.95
N PRO A 242 3.24 5.40 6.92
CA PRO A 242 2.04 6.21 6.70
C PRO A 242 1.47 6.06 5.29
N SER A 243 2.28 5.68 4.31
CA SER A 243 1.84 5.44 2.93
C SER A 243 0.86 4.27 2.79
N ILE A 244 0.93 3.26 3.65
CA ILE A 244 0.00 2.14 3.61
C ILE A 244 -1.37 2.62 4.08
N VAL A 245 -2.36 2.56 3.19
CA VAL A 245 -3.74 3.01 3.44
C VAL A 245 -4.76 1.89 3.29
N ILE A 246 -4.35 0.75 2.71
CA ILE A 246 -5.14 -0.47 2.56
C ILE A 246 -4.23 -1.66 2.85
N TRP A 247 -4.74 -2.67 3.57
CA TRP A 247 -4.15 -3.99 3.67
C TRP A 247 -4.85 -4.95 2.72
N SER A 248 -4.09 -5.77 2.01
CA SER A 248 -4.62 -6.85 1.17
C SER A 248 -4.23 -8.21 1.74
N LEU A 249 -5.21 -9.11 1.87
CA LEU A 249 -4.96 -10.44 2.43
C LEU A 249 -4.24 -11.39 1.47
N GLY A 250 -4.18 -11.05 0.18
CA GLY A 250 -3.54 -11.87 -0.85
C GLY A 250 -4.21 -11.71 -2.20
N ASN A 251 -3.84 -12.54 -3.14
CA ASN A 251 -4.33 -12.54 -4.51
C ASN A 251 -4.80 -13.93 -4.92
N GLU A 252 -5.94 -14.01 -5.63
CA GLU A 252 -6.45 -15.20 -6.35
C GLU A 252 -6.26 -16.54 -5.63
N ALA A 253 -6.58 -16.60 -4.33
CA ALA A 253 -6.30 -17.77 -3.48
C ALA A 253 -7.56 -18.41 -2.86
N GLY A 254 -8.74 -18.14 -3.44
CA GLY A 254 -10.02 -18.73 -3.02
C GLY A 254 -10.66 -18.04 -1.80
N PRO A 255 -11.94 -18.35 -1.52
CA PRO A 255 -12.74 -17.61 -0.54
C PRO A 255 -12.78 -18.23 0.86
N GLY A 256 -11.86 -19.12 1.22
CA GLY A 256 -12.00 -20.02 2.38
C GLY A 256 -11.78 -19.37 3.75
N GLU A 257 -12.12 -20.15 4.79
CA GLU A 257 -12.09 -19.77 6.21
C GLU A 257 -10.70 -19.35 6.73
N ASN A 258 -9.63 -19.73 6.05
CA ASN A 258 -8.28 -19.31 6.43
C ASN A 258 -8.09 -17.79 6.25
N PHE A 259 -8.77 -17.16 5.28
CA PHE A 259 -8.78 -15.71 5.12
C PHE A 259 -9.62 -15.00 6.19
N VAL A 260 -10.72 -15.61 6.65
CA VAL A 260 -11.47 -15.09 7.81
C VAL A 260 -10.56 -15.00 9.03
N ALA A 261 -9.82 -16.08 9.31
CA ALA A 261 -8.89 -16.10 10.44
C ALA A 261 -7.74 -15.08 10.29
N ALA A 262 -7.24 -14.87 9.06
CA ALA A 262 -6.20 -13.89 8.78
C ALA A 262 -6.72 -12.45 8.96
N TYR A 263 -7.93 -12.15 8.47
CA TYR A 263 -8.62 -10.88 8.70
C TYR A 263 -8.80 -10.59 10.19
N ASP A 264 -9.34 -11.54 10.94
CA ASP A 264 -9.56 -11.39 12.38
C ASP A 264 -8.26 -11.11 13.13
N ALA A 265 -7.18 -11.81 12.79
CA ALA A 265 -5.87 -11.60 13.40
C ALA A 265 -5.32 -10.19 13.09
N LEU A 266 -5.43 -9.74 11.85
CA LEU A 266 -5.02 -8.40 11.42
C LEU A 266 -5.78 -7.33 12.20
N LYS A 267 -7.12 -7.44 12.28
CA LYS A 267 -7.97 -6.44 12.96
C LYS A 267 -7.77 -6.40 14.49
N GLN A 268 -7.15 -7.40 15.10
CA GLN A 268 -6.70 -7.31 16.50
C GLN A 268 -5.50 -6.36 16.67
N VAL A 269 -4.68 -6.20 15.65
CA VAL A 269 -3.45 -5.39 15.67
C VAL A 269 -3.68 -4.01 15.06
N ASP A 270 -4.30 -3.94 13.89
CA ASP A 270 -4.56 -2.68 13.19
C ASP A 270 -6.03 -2.50 12.82
N LYS A 271 -6.70 -1.55 13.48
CA LYS A 271 -8.07 -1.12 13.18
C LYS A 271 -8.12 0.20 12.40
N SER A 272 -6.96 0.80 12.13
CA SER A 272 -6.88 2.14 11.52
C SER A 272 -6.89 2.11 10.00
N ARG A 273 -6.71 0.94 9.39
CA ARG A 273 -6.72 0.76 7.95
C ARG A 273 -7.78 -0.26 7.54
N PRO A 274 -8.47 -0.04 6.41
CA PRO A 274 -9.34 -1.03 5.82
C PRO A 274 -8.54 -2.19 5.23
N VAL A 275 -9.24 -3.31 5.10
CA VAL A 275 -8.74 -4.55 4.50
C VAL A 275 -9.55 -4.84 3.25
N GLN A 276 -8.89 -5.27 2.20
CA GLN A 276 -9.53 -5.80 0.99
C GLN A 276 -9.09 -7.24 0.70
N TYR A 277 -9.91 -7.97 -0.03
CA TYR A 277 -9.60 -9.26 -0.65
C TYR A 277 -10.66 -9.60 -1.69
N GLU A 278 -10.31 -9.60 -2.97
CA GLU A 278 -11.25 -9.66 -4.11
C GLU A 278 -12.02 -10.99 -4.24
N ARG A 279 -11.53 -12.06 -3.65
CA ARG A 279 -12.22 -13.38 -3.71
C ARG A 279 -13.23 -13.60 -2.59
N ASN A 280 -13.27 -12.73 -1.58
CA ASN A 280 -14.26 -12.79 -0.52
C ASN A 280 -14.53 -11.39 0.07
N ASN A 281 -15.31 -10.60 -0.64
CA ASN A 281 -15.67 -9.24 -0.23
C ASN A 281 -16.50 -9.21 1.07
N ASP A 282 -17.18 -10.29 1.44
CA ASP A 282 -18.07 -10.34 2.60
C ASP A 282 -17.35 -10.34 3.95
N ILE A 283 -16.04 -10.68 3.96
CA ILE A 283 -15.24 -10.76 5.19
C ILE A 283 -14.36 -9.53 5.42
N VAL A 284 -14.32 -8.58 4.48
CA VAL A 284 -13.39 -7.45 4.49
C VAL A 284 -14.14 -6.11 4.58
N ASP A 285 -13.38 -5.01 4.73
CA ASP A 285 -13.95 -3.69 4.98
C ASP A 285 -14.37 -2.98 3.68
N MET A 286 -13.74 -3.30 2.55
CA MET A 286 -14.02 -2.68 1.26
C MET A 286 -14.04 -3.72 0.14
N GLY A 287 -14.89 -3.48 -0.85
CA GLY A 287 -15.01 -4.36 -2.00
C GLY A 287 -13.92 -4.17 -3.03
N SER A 288 -13.61 -5.27 -3.69
CA SER A 288 -12.67 -5.28 -4.82
C SER A 288 -13.12 -6.27 -5.88
N ASN A 289 -12.69 -6.04 -7.11
CA ASN A 289 -12.86 -6.96 -8.24
C ASN A 289 -11.64 -6.86 -9.16
N GLN A 290 -11.42 -7.92 -9.94
CA GLN A 290 -10.42 -7.94 -10.98
C GLN A 290 -11.13 -7.96 -12.34
N TYR A 291 -10.66 -7.12 -13.25
CA TYR A 291 -11.12 -7.02 -14.63
C TYR A 291 -12.65 -6.90 -14.82
N PRO A 292 -13.37 -6.07 -14.02
CA PRO A 292 -14.77 -5.83 -14.28
C PRO A 292 -14.94 -5.19 -15.66
N SER A 293 -16.02 -5.53 -16.35
CA SER A 293 -16.34 -4.85 -17.62
C SER A 293 -16.78 -3.40 -17.36
N ILE A 294 -16.61 -2.52 -18.36
CA ILE A 294 -17.13 -1.14 -18.30
C ILE A 294 -18.65 -1.14 -18.04
N GLY A 295 -19.38 -2.11 -18.64
CA GLY A 295 -20.82 -2.27 -18.39
C GLY A 295 -21.14 -2.55 -16.93
N TRP A 296 -20.41 -3.46 -16.30
CA TRP A 296 -20.54 -3.75 -14.87
C TRP A 296 -20.19 -2.52 -14.03
N THR A 297 -19.08 -1.84 -14.32
CA THR A 297 -18.64 -0.64 -13.60
C THR A 297 -19.70 0.46 -13.64
N ARG A 298 -20.29 0.71 -14.80
CA ARG A 298 -21.40 1.68 -14.97
C ARG A 298 -22.67 1.24 -14.24
N GLY A 299 -22.96 -0.05 -14.19
CA GLY A 299 -24.09 -0.59 -13.42
C GLY A 299 -23.89 -0.45 -11.91
N ALA A 300 -22.68 -0.75 -11.42
CA ALA A 300 -22.33 -0.58 -10.00
C ALA A 300 -22.50 0.86 -9.54
N VAL A 301 -22.03 1.83 -10.34
CA VAL A 301 -22.19 3.27 -10.08
C VAL A 301 -23.67 3.68 -10.03
N LYS A 302 -24.55 3.06 -10.81
CA LYS A 302 -25.99 3.33 -10.82
C LYS A 302 -26.75 2.65 -9.68
N GLY A 303 -26.09 1.78 -8.90
CA GLY A 303 -26.71 1.00 -7.85
C GLY A 303 -27.46 -0.24 -8.35
N ASP A 304 -27.16 -0.74 -9.56
CA ASP A 304 -27.77 -1.96 -10.11
C ASP A 304 -27.40 -3.21 -9.31
N TYR A 305 -26.40 -3.12 -8.43
CA TYR A 305 -25.94 -4.19 -7.56
C TYR A 305 -26.03 -3.71 -6.10
N ASP A 306 -26.50 -4.58 -5.19
CA ASP A 306 -26.65 -4.25 -3.76
C ASP A 306 -25.29 -4.27 -3.03
N ILE A 307 -24.38 -3.36 -3.40
CA ILE A 307 -23.06 -3.23 -2.80
C ILE A 307 -23.11 -2.09 -1.76
N LYS A 308 -22.79 -2.40 -0.50
CA LYS A 308 -22.93 -1.48 0.64
C LYS A 308 -21.60 -1.01 1.25
N TYR A 309 -20.50 -1.21 0.57
CA TYR A 309 -19.16 -0.81 1.00
C TYR A 309 -18.45 -0.04 -0.13
N PRO A 310 -17.43 0.78 0.18
CA PRO A 310 -16.67 1.44 -0.86
C PRO A 310 -15.94 0.40 -1.71
N PHE A 311 -15.76 0.70 -2.98
CA PHE A 311 -15.23 -0.26 -3.94
C PHE A 311 -14.01 0.29 -4.67
N HIS A 312 -13.02 -0.57 -4.90
CA HIS A 312 -11.92 -0.27 -5.79
C HIS A 312 -11.66 -1.46 -6.73
N ILE A 313 -10.95 -1.22 -7.81
CA ILE A 313 -10.63 -2.28 -8.78
C ILE A 313 -9.17 -2.67 -8.57
N SER A 314 -8.93 -3.83 -7.96
CA SER A 314 -7.57 -4.29 -7.67
C SER A 314 -6.74 -4.56 -8.93
N GLU A 315 -7.40 -4.97 -10.03
CA GLU A 315 -6.76 -5.14 -11.32
C GLU A 315 -7.71 -4.81 -12.47
N TYR A 316 -7.24 -4.01 -13.42
CA TYR A 316 -7.96 -3.73 -14.67
C TYR A 316 -7.01 -3.24 -15.77
N ALA A 317 -7.54 -3.03 -16.98
CA ALA A 317 -6.82 -2.48 -18.12
C ALA A 317 -5.50 -3.21 -18.41
N HIS A 318 -5.50 -4.54 -18.37
CA HIS A 318 -4.34 -5.41 -18.62
C HIS A 318 -3.55 -4.95 -19.85
N SER A 319 -2.30 -4.49 -19.64
CA SER A 319 -1.56 -3.67 -20.62
C SER A 319 -0.68 -4.48 -21.59
N MET A 320 -0.94 -5.77 -21.76
CA MET A 320 -0.20 -6.60 -22.71
C MET A 320 -0.47 -6.20 -24.16
N GLY A 321 0.57 -6.09 -24.97
CA GLY A 321 0.46 -5.75 -26.38
C GLY A 321 -0.02 -4.31 -26.62
N ASN A 322 -1.09 -4.16 -27.38
CA ASN A 322 -1.72 -2.87 -27.69
C ASN A 322 -2.88 -2.51 -26.76
N ALA A 323 -2.97 -3.15 -25.61
CA ALA A 323 -4.04 -2.94 -24.65
C ALA A 323 -3.90 -1.61 -23.89
N CYS A 324 -4.71 -1.44 -22.85
CA CYS A 324 -5.01 -0.25 -22.08
C CYS A 324 -5.99 0.72 -22.76
N GLY A 325 -6.75 0.24 -23.75
CA GLY A 325 -7.85 1.00 -24.37
C GLY A 325 -9.03 1.19 -23.43
N ASN A 326 -9.88 2.16 -23.76
CA ASN A 326 -11.10 2.50 -23.02
C ASN A 326 -10.88 2.91 -21.56
N LEU A 327 -9.67 3.28 -21.17
CA LEU A 327 -9.36 3.69 -19.79
C LEU A 327 -10.20 4.90 -19.38
N VAL A 328 -10.47 5.83 -20.29
CA VAL A 328 -11.32 7.00 -20.06
C VAL A 328 -12.75 6.59 -19.67
N ASP A 329 -13.32 5.55 -20.27
CA ASP A 329 -14.68 5.07 -19.97
C ASP A 329 -14.81 4.55 -18.54
N TYR A 330 -13.78 3.88 -18.01
CA TYR A 330 -13.72 3.48 -16.60
C TYR A 330 -13.68 4.71 -15.69
N TRP A 331 -12.82 5.68 -16.01
CA TRP A 331 -12.62 6.84 -15.15
C TRP A 331 -13.79 7.82 -15.19
N GLU A 332 -14.51 7.94 -16.30
CA GLU A 332 -15.80 8.65 -16.34
C GLU A 332 -16.80 8.05 -15.35
N ALA A 333 -16.88 6.73 -15.24
CA ALA A 333 -17.73 6.07 -14.26
C ALA A 333 -17.20 6.22 -12.83
N ILE A 334 -15.92 5.98 -12.61
CA ILE A 334 -15.28 6.06 -11.29
C ILE A 334 -15.35 7.48 -10.70
N GLU A 335 -15.17 8.52 -11.53
CA GLU A 335 -15.21 9.92 -11.11
C GLU A 335 -16.64 10.49 -10.97
N SER A 336 -17.67 9.75 -11.38
CA SER A 336 -19.07 10.20 -11.30
C SER A 336 -19.71 10.02 -9.91
N THR A 337 -19.07 9.30 -9.00
CA THR A 337 -19.55 9.07 -7.62
C THR A 337 -18.39 8.80 -6.67
N ASN A 338 -18.63 8.87 -5.36
CA ASN A 338 -17.66 8.45 -4.35
C ASN A 338 -17.71 6.96 -3.98
N PHE A 339 -18.61 6.18 -4.59
CA PHE A 339 -18.69 4.73 -4.42
C PHE A 339 -17.39 4.02 -4.83
N PHE A 340 -16.87 4.32 -6.04
CA PHE A 340 -15.54 3.87 -6.45
C PHE A 340 -14.48 4.80 -5.90
N CYS A 341 -13.56 4.27 -5.09
CA CYS A 341 -12.37 5.01 -4.66
C CYS A 341 -11.21 4.90 -5.65
N GLY A 342 -11.30 4.07 -6.70
CA GLY A 342 -10.29 4.00 -7.76
C GLY A 342 -10.01 2.60 -8.28
N GLY A 343 -8.80 2.39 -8.79
CA GLY A 343 -8.33 1.10 -9.29
C GLY A 343 -6.85 1.10 -9.64
N ALA A 344 -6.27 -0.10 -9.74
CA ALA A 344 -4.88 -0.33 -10.07
C ALA A 344 -4.74 -1.07 -11.41
N ILE A 345 -4.10 -0.44 -12.38
CA ILE A 345 -3.85 -1.02 -13.72
C ILE A 345 -2.92 -2.23 -13.59
N TRP A 346 -3.21 -3.31 -14.31
CA TRP A 346 -2.28 -4.42 -14.49
C TRP A 346 -1.45 -4.22 -15.75
N ASP A 347 -0.10 -3.93 -15.72
CA ASP A 347 0.58 -3.55 -14.50
C ASP A 347 1.57 -2.39 -14.78
N TRP A 348 2.47 -2.13 -13.85
CA TRP A 348 3.42 -1.02 -13.95
C TRP A 348 4.53 -1.29 -14.95
N VAL A 349 5.26 -2.42 -14.80
CA VAL A 349 6.51 -2.69 -15.51
C VAL A 349 6.53 -4.09 -16.12
N ASP A 350 7.01 -4.22 -17.35
CA ASP A 350 7.28 -5.54 -17.93
C ASP A 350 8.30 -6.31 -17.08
N GLN A 351 7.94 -7.54 -16.66
CA GLN A 351 8.86 -8.42 -15.93
C GLN A 351 9.80 -9.17 -16.88
N SER A 352 10.28 -8.47 -17.90
CA SER A 352 11.22 -8.98 -18.90
C SER A 352 12.66 -9.01 -18.38
N MET A 353 13.45 -9.87 -18.95
CA MET A 353 14.88 -9.97 -18.62
C MET A 353 15.76 -9.72 -19.84
N TYR A 354 16.97 -9.21 -19.64
CA TYR A 354 17.90 -9.01 -20.74
C TYR A 354 18.35 -10.35 -21.33
N ASN A 355 18.31 -10.44 -22.66
CA ASN A 355 18.97 -11.48 -23.46
C ASN A 355 19.69 -10.85 -24.65
N TYR A 356 20.47 -11.63 -25.34
CA TYR A 356 21.30 -11.17 -26.47
C TYR A 356 20.99 -12.00 -27.71
N ASP A 357 20.69 -11.32 -28.82
CA ASP A 357 20.55 -11.98 -30.11
C ASP A 357 21.90 -12.65 -30.51
N LYS A 358 21.82 -13.95 -30.75
CA LYS A 358 23.04 -14.78 -31.04
C LYS A 358 23.77 -14.40 -32.32
N LYS A 359 23.10 -13.74 -33.27
CA LYS A 359 23.72 -13.37 -34.58
C LYS A 359 24.28 -11.97 -34.55
N THR A 360 23.61 -11.04 -33.91
CA THR A 360 23.95 -9.62 -33.93
C THR A 360 24.65 -9.15 -32.67
N GLY A 361 24.59 -9.93 -31.58
CA GLY A 361 25.05 -9.53 -30.24
C GLY A 361 24.24 -8.41 -29.60
N LYS A 362 23.12 -7.99 -30.20
CA LYS A 362 22.30 -6.92 -29.67
C LYS A 362 21.49 -7.42 -28.46
N ARG A 363 21.50 -6.62 -27.39
CA ARG A 363 20.69 -6.82 -26.21
C ARG A 363 19.22 -6.51 -26.51
N TYR A 364 18.31 -7.31 -25.96
CA TYR A 364 16.87 -7.09 -26.04
C TYR A 364 16.19 -7.51 -24.71
N LEU A 365 14.95 -7.08 -24.52
CA LEU A 365 14.12 -7.50 -23.41
C LEU A 365 13.37 -8.78 -23.79
N ALA A 366 13.66 -9.86 -23.09
CA ALA A 366 13.24 -11.21 -23.39
C ALA A 366 12.12 -11.67 -22.45
N TYR A 367 11.34 -12.65 -22.89
CA TYR A 367 10.26 -13.28 -22.15
C TYR A 367 10.31 -14.81 -22.26
N GLY A 368 9.28 -15.50 -21.72
CA GLY A 368 9.25 -16.98 -21.69
C GLY A 368 9.41 -17.61 -23.08
N GLY A 369 10.29 -18.59 -23.19
CA GLY A 369 10.69 -19.26 -24.42
C GLY A 369 11.96 -18.70 -25.08
N ASP A 370 12.31 -17.42 -24.88
CA ASP A 370 13.51 -16.80 -25.44
C ASP A 370 14.81 -17.38 -24.88
N PHE A 371 14.74 -17.99 -23.70
CA PHE A 371 15.86 -18.68 -23.05
C PHE A 371 15.94 -20.18 -23.36
N GLY A 372 15.00 -20.69 -24.18
CA GLY A 372 14.87 -22.12 -24.48
C GLY A 372 14.15 -22.89 -23.39
N ASP A 373 13.48 -22.22 -22.49
CA ASP A 373 12.67 -22.76 -21.41
C ASP A 373 11.34 -23.35 -21.92
N THR A 374 10.92 -24.45 -21.33
CA THR A 374 9.65 -25.14 -21.64
C THR A 374 9.22 -25.94 -20.40
N PRO A 375 7.96 -25.83 -19.93
CA PRO A 375 6.89 -24.98 -20.44
C PRO A 375 7.10 -23.49 -20.12
N ASN A 376 6.41 -22.58 -20.82
CA ASN A 376 6.40 -21.15 -20.56
C ASN A 376 5.11 -20.50 -21.09
N ASP A 377 4.78 -19.29 -20.61
CA ASP A 377 3.60 -18.53 -21.00
C ASP A 377 3.92 -17.40 -22.01
N GLY A 378 5.10 -17.48 -22.66
CA GLY A 378 5.52 -16.51 -23.68
C GLY A 378 5.56 -15.09 -23.17
N GLN A 379 4.88 -14.20 -23.87
CA GLN A 379 4.87 -12.76 -23.57
C GLN A 379 3.97 -12.35 -22.39
N PHE A 380 3.43 -13.29 -21.61
CA PHE A 380 2.47 -13.00 -20.53
C PHE A 380 3.07 -12.21 -19.36
N VAL A 381 4.36 -11.96 -19.36
CA VAL A 381 5.09 -11.08 -18.43
C VAL A 381 5.30 -9.66 -18.98
N MET A 382 4.81 -9.36 -20.20
CA MET A 382 4.97 -8.07 -20.88
C MET A 382 3.72 -7.20 -20.71
N ASN A 383 3.27 -7.03 -19.47
CA ASN A 383 2.00 -6.41 -19.10
C ASN A 383 2.15 -4.95 -18.64
N GLY A 384 3.39 -4.46 -18.53
CA GLY A 384 3.68 -3.14 -17.99
C GLY A 384 3.21 -1.99 -18.91
N ILE A 385 2.89 -0.85 -18.30
CA ILE A 385 2.73 0.42 -19.02
C ILE A 385 4.10 1.07 -19.33
N VAL A 386 5.17 0.54 -18.73
CA VAL A 386 6.56 0.83 -19.09
C VAL A 386 7.28 -0.48 -19.41
N PHE A 387 8.36 -0.38 -20.22
CA PHE A 387 9.24 -1.51 -20.48
C PHE A 387 10.04 -1.90 -19.22
N GLY A 388 10.66 -3.10 -19.24
CA GLY A 388 11.46 -3.59 -18.11
C GLY A 388 12.61 -2.70 -17.68
N ASP A 389 13.16 -1.89 -18.58
CA ASP A 389 14.19 -0.88 -18.31
C ASP A 389 13.62 0.52 -17.95
N LEU A 390 12.31 0.58 -17.71
CA LEU A 390 11.54 1.77 -17.34
C LEU A 390 11.41 2.82 -18.47
N GLU A 391 11.62 2.45 -19.73
CA GLU A 391 11.24 3.33 -20.83
C GLU A 391 9.70 3.35 -20.98
N PRO A 392 9.07 4.54 -21.07
CA PRO A 392 7.63 4.64 -21.22
C PRO A 392 7.11 4.01 -22.51
N LYS A 393 6.06 3.18 -22.39
CA LYS A 393 5.27 2.70 -23.54
C LYS A 393 4.17 3.73 -23.91
N PRO A 394 3.51 3.60 -25.07
CA PRO A 394 2.35 4.45 -25.40
C PRO A 394 1.27 4.46 -24.32
N GLN A 395 1.04 3.32 -23.66
CA GLN A 395 0.09 3.16 -22.55
C GLN A 395 0.38 4.11 -21.37
N TYR A 396 1.65 4.37 -21.07
CA TYR A 396 2.06 5.31 -20.03
C TYR A 396 1.47 6.72 -20.26
N TYR A 397 1.46 7.18 -21.51
CA TYR A 397 0.94 8.50 -21.86
C TYR A 397 -0.58 8.55 -21.83
N GLU A 398 -1.25 7.45 -22.17
CA GLU A 398 -2.69 7.30 -22.00
C GLU A 398 -3.08 7.36 -20.53
N VAL A 399 -2.41 6.59 -19.68
CA VAL A 399 -2.60 6.61 -18.21
C VAL A 399 -2.37 8.02 -17.66
N LYS A 400 -1.26 8.66 -18.03
CA LYS A 400 -0.95 10.04 -17.62
C LYS A 400 -2.07 11.01 -17.97
N LYS A 401 -2.66 10.88 -19.16
CA LYS A 401 -3.76 11.73 -19.61
C LYS A 401 -5.05 11.47 -18.84
N VAL A 402 -5.42 10.22 -18.65
CA VAL A 402 -6.66 9.85 -17.94
C VAL A 402 -6.57 10.13 -16.45
N TYR A 403 -5.39 9.92 -15.84
CA TYR A 403 -5.16 10.17 -14.40
C TYR A 403 -4.92 11.65 -14.05
N GLN A 404 -4.95 12.57 -15.01
CA GLN A 404 -4.75 13.99 -14.73
C GLN A 404 -5.79 14.51 -13.72
N HIS A 405 -5.35 15.38 -12.81
CA HIS A 405 -6.22 16.01 -11.81
C HIS A 405 -6.87 17.30 -12.33
N ILE A 406 -6.31 17.90 -13.37
CA ILE A 406 -6.79 19.15 -13.97
C ILE A 406 -7.15 18.88 -15.43
N GLY A 407 -8.44 18.95 -15.72
CA GLY A 407 -8.97 18.86 -17.07
C GLY A 407 -9.06 20.23 -17.73
N VAL A 408 -8.72 20.33 -19.03
CA VAL A 408 -8.93 21.52 -19.83
C VAL A 408 -9.87 21.18 -20.99
N LYS A 409 -10.97 21.90 -21.09
CA LYS A 409 -11.95 21.75 -22.18
C LYS A 409 -12.05 23.07 -22.94
N ALA A 410 -11.84 23.02 -24.26
CA ALA A 410 -12.08 24.18 -25.10
C ALA A 410 -13.59 24.48 -25.14
N VAL A 411 -13.97 25.71 -24.84
CA VAL A 411 -15.35 26.19 -24.87
C VAL A 411 -15.64 26.91 -26.20
N ASP A 412 -14.67 27.63 -26.74
CA ASP A 412 -14.73 28.29 -28.04
C ASP A 412 -13.34 28.23 -28.70
N VAL A 413 -13.27 27.78 -29.93
CA VAL A 413 -12.04 27.75 -30.73
C VAL A 413 -12.30 28.58 -31.97
N ARG A 414 -11.87 29.82 -31.97
CA ARG A 414 -11.93 30.72 -33.13
C ARG A 414 -10.65 30.72 -33.91
#